data_c8c202ca20ace18b81a4b1be8d3391c6
#
_entry.id   c8c202ca20ace18b81a4b1be8d3391c6
#
_cell.length_a   1.000
_cell.length_b   1.000
_cell.length_c   1.000
_cell.angle_alpha   90.00
_cell.angle_beta   90.00
_cell.angle_gamma   90.00
#
_symmetry.space_group_name_H-M   'P 1'
#
loop_
_entity.id
_entity.type
_entity.pdbx_description
1 polymer ?
#
loop_
_entity_poly.entity_id
_entity_poly.type
_entity_poly.pdbx_seq_one_letter_code
_entity_poly.pdbx_strand_id
1 'polypeptide(L)'
;MECNRQMKFVMLELALVLFFMRSCASEIFPKAQNVTWSSVNFKSILTWSPKPTNYSYTVEFSEVGQDRKRTGHCIKTMETECDLTAELQNPKANYSADILSEPMQGVFSDLVEFPHVSSKKFSPYYDTAIGKPEFKIEVNSDKRKTTLYVTDIPTALFNEDKKRLNIRDVFRDNLQYKVTYRKAKSTGKKEKISKSSIIELPDLDQGVSYCFYVQAFLSFRALDKQHGEISNIQCSPEDNTSIFEEYGMGVIVGAILIILAITTIIIVIVMCCRRGKAAKNTGKETLALKGV
;
A
#
# COMPACT_ATOMS: atom_id res chain seq x y z
N MET A 1 43.03 -68.25 1.57
CA MET A 1 42.00 -67.43 2.30
C MET A 1 42.53 -66.09 2.79
N GLU A 2 43.79 -65.94 3.12
CA GLU A 2 44.39 -64.71 3.64
C GLU A 2 44.54 -63.53 2.62
N CYS A 3 44.84 -63.88 1.35
CA CYS A 3 45.00 -62.84 0.31
C CYS A 3 43.72 -62.03 0.06
N ASN A 4 42.55 -62.62 0.18
CA ASN A 4 41.25 -62.00 -0.02
C ASN A 4 40.85 -61.11 1.19
N ARG A 5 41.39 -61.41 2.36
CA ARG A 5 41.17 -60.61 3.59
C ARG A 5 42.04 -59.34 3.58
N GLN A 6 43.28 -59.47 3.16
CA GLN A 6 44.19 -58.34 3.00
C GLN A 6 43.71 -57.34 1.94
N MET A 7 43.23 -57.82 0.81
CA MET A 7 42.68 -56.97 -0.25
C MET A 7 41.42 -56.18 0.18
N LYS A 8 40.57 -56.79 1.01
CA LYS A 8 39.42 -56.10 1.59
C LYS A 8 39.84 -55.00 2.57
N PHE A 9 40.87 -55.22 3.38
CA PHE A 9 41.38 -54.18 4.29
C PHE A 9 42.01 -53.00 3.54
N VAL A 10 42.80 -53.26 2.51
CA VAL A 10 43.40 -52.22 1.68
C VAL A 10 42.31 -51.39 0.95
N MET A 11 41.26 -52.05 0.43
CA MET A 11 40.13 -51.37 -0.20
C MET A 11 39.30 -50.54 0.80
N LEU A 12 39.16 -51.03 2.05
CA LEU A 12 38.45 -50.29 3.10
C LEU A 12 39.27 -49.05 3.55
N GLU A 13 40.57 -49.16 3.70
CA GLU A 13 41.44 -48.02 4.00
C GLU A 13 41.49 -47.02 2.87
N LEU A 14 41.54 -47.47 1.62
CA LEU A 14 41.51 -46.59 0.44
C LEU A 14 40.16 -45.83 0.35
N ALA A 15 39.05 -46.53 0.65
CA ALA A 15 37.71 -45.92 0.70
C ALA A 15 37.58 -44.90 1.85
N LEU A 16 38.16 -45.16 3.01
CA LEU A 16 38.22 -44.23 4.14
C LEU A 16 39.05 -42.98 3.81
N VAL A 17 40.21 -43.17 3.20
CA VAL A 17 41.09 -42.04 2.77
C VAL A 17 40.38 -41.21 1.71
N LEU A 18 39.68 -41.83 0.74
CA LEU A 18 38.89 -41.10 -0.26
C LEU A 18 37.68 -40.41 0.35
N PHE A 19 37.07 -40.99 1.37
CA PHE A 19 35.99 -40.36 2.12
C PHE A 19 36.48 -39.16 2.93
N PHE A 20 37.64 -39.27 3.61
CA PHE A 20 38.27 -38.15 4.31
C PHE A 20 38.76 -37.07 3.34
N MET A 21 39.28 -37.41 2.16
CA MET A 21 39.66 -36.45 1.14
C MET A 21 38.48 -35.67 0.56
N ARG A 22 37.30 -36.30 0.44
CA ARG A 22 36.04 -35.59 0.05
C ARG A 22 35.49 -34.70 1.15
N SER A 23 35.73 -35.03 2.42
CA SER A 23 35.28 -34.21 3.55
C SER A 23 36.15 -32.96 3.77
N CYS A 24 37.34 -32.88 3.16
CA CYS A 24 38.26 -31.75 3.29
C CYS A 24 38.02 -30.63 2.27
N ALA A 25 37.08 -30.76 1.34
CA ALA A 25 36.64 -29.69 0.45
C ALA A 25 35.43 -28.94 1.03
N SER A 26 35.47 -28.61 2.33
CA SER A 26 34.51 -27.63 2.85
C SER A 26 34.89 -26.26 2.29
N GLU A 27 33.98 -25.61 1.57
CA GLU A 27 34.15 -24.22 1.20
C GLU A 27 34.54 -23.45 2.47
N ILE A 28 35.70 -22.81 2.46
CA ILE A 28 36.26 -22.11 3.63
C ILE A 28 35.31 -20.99 4.07
N PHE A 29 34.54 -20.44 3.13
CA PHE A 29 33.53 -19.41 3.39
C PHE A 29 32.20 -19.81 2.76
N PRO A 30 31.10 -19.80 3.54
CA PRO A 30 29.77 -20.13 3.01
C PRO A 30 29.29 -19.04 2.05
N LYS A 31 28.68 -19.46 0.93
CA LYS A 31 28.10 -18.52 -0.05
C LYS A 31 26.87 -17.82 0.54
N ALA A 32 26.68 -16.56 0.15
CA ALA A 32 25.46 -15.83 0.41
C ALA A 32 24.25 -16.56 -0.20
N GLN A 33 23.08 -16.45 0.46
CA GLN A 33 21.81 -17.05 0.05
C GLN A 33 20.73 -15.99 0.04
N ASN A 34 19.62 -16.27 -0.62
CA ASN A 34 18.44 -15.40 -0.65
C ASN A 34 18.77 -13.95 -1.10
N VAL A 35 19.67 -13.83 -2.08
CA VAL A 35 20.09 -12.52 -2.60
C VAL A 35 18.92 -11.85 -3.32
N THR A 36 18.45 -10.72 -2.79
CA THR A 36 17.27 -10.01 -3.27
C THR A 36 17.47 -8.50 -3.33
N TRP A 37 16.91 -7.89 -4.37
CA TRP A 37 16.78 -6.44 -4.46
C TRP A 37 15.49 -6.00 -3.80
N SER A 38 15.57 -5.02 -2.91
CA SER A 38 14.43 -4.29 -2.33
C SER A 38 14.54 -2.84 -2.74
N SER A 39 13.51 -2.31 -3.39
CA SER A 39 13.52 -0.92 -3.82
C SER A 39 12.15 -0.29 -3.68
N VAL A 40 12.10 0.86 -2.99
CA VAL A 40 10.89 1.67 -2.84
C VAL A 40 11.24 3.11 -3.17
N ASN A 41 10.50 3.71 -4.09
CA ASN A 41 10.74 5.09 -4.55
C ASN A 41 12.20 5.34 -4.92
N PHE A 42 12.83 4.37 -5.59
CA PHE A 42 14.25 4.35 -6.01
C PHE A 42 15.28 4.23 -4.89
N LYS A 43 14.88 4.10 -3.62
CA LYS A 43 15.82 3.67 -2.57
C LYS A 43 16.04 2.17 -2.74
N SER A 44 17.23 1.78 -3.20
CA SER A 44 17.55 0.44 -3.66
C SER A 44 18.56 -0.22 -2.74
N ILE A 45 18.13 -1.28 -2.07
CA ILE A 45 18.92 -2.04 -1.10
C ILE A 45 19.06 -3.47 -1.60
N LEU A 46 20.26 -4.01 -1.60
CA LEU A 46 20.55 -5.42 -1.83
C LEU A 46 20.58 -6.13 -0.47
N THR A 47 19.89 -7.25 -0.34
CA THR A 47 19.82 -8.04 0.90
C THR A 47 20.20 -9.49 0.65
N TRP A 48 20.76 -10.16 1.64
CA TRP A 48 21.14 -11.58 1.59
C TRP A 48 21.15 -12.21 2.98
N SER A 49 21.47 -13.49 3.04
CA SER A 49 21.66 -14.29 4.27
C SER A 49 22.79 -15.32 4.06
N PRO A 50 23.30 -15.96 5.12
CA PRO A 50 23.12 -15.70 6.54
C PRO A 50 23.99 -14.54 7.04
N LYS A 51 23.79 -14.08 8.28
CA LYS A 51 24.71 -13.15 8.93
C LYS A 51 26.06 -13.84 9.14
N PRO A 52 27.20 -13.23 8.73
CA PRO A 52 28.51 -13.83 8.84
C PRO A 52 28.97 -13.86 10.30
N THR A 53 29.80 -14.86 10.67
CA THR A 53 30.34 -15.04 12.02
C THR A 53 31.87 -14.91 12.06
N ASN A 54 32.56 -15.60 11.17
CA ASN A 54 34.03 -15.67 11.06
C ASN A 54 34.53 -15.34 9.64
N TYR A 55 33.70 -14.72 8.84
CA TYR A 55 33.99 -14.22 7.48
C TYR A 55 33.25 -12.90 7.28
N SER A 56 33.42 -12.26 6.15
CA SER A 56 32.78 -11.01 5.79
C SER A 56 32.23 -11.07 4.37
N TYR A 57 31.38 -10.13 4.02
CA TYR A 57 30.87 -10.00 2.66
C TYR A 57 31.42 -8.74 1.99
N THR A 58 31.73 -8.84 0.70
CA THR A 58 31.99 -7.69 -0.18
C THR A 58 30.98 -7.71 -1.32
N VAL A 59 30.39 -6.56 -1.60
CA VAL A 59 29.43 -6.39 -2.69
C VAL A 59 30.12 -5.76 -3.87
N GLU A 60 30.06 -6.44 -5.01
CA GLU A 60 30.42 -5.92 -6.33
C GLU A 60 29.16 -5.73 -7.16
N PHE A 61 29.05 -4.64 -7.86
CA PHE A 61 27.89 -4.35 -8.73
C PHE A 61 28.34 -3.72 -10.03
N SER A 62 27.50 -3.82 -11.05
CA SER A 62 27.69 -3.10 -12.32
C SER A 62 26.39 -2.98 -13.10
N GLU A 63 26.35 -2.05 -14.04
CA GLU A 63 25.44 -2.17 -15.18
C GLU A 63 25.78 -3.44 -15.96
N VAL A 64 24.78 -4.12 -16.48
CA VAL A 64 24.97 -5.36 -17.25
C VAL A 64 25.81 -5.07 -18.48
N GLY A 65 26.96 -5.75 -18.58
CA GLY A 65 27.94 -5.58 -19.67
C GLY A 65 29.05 -4.55 -19.37
N GLN A 66 29.09 -4.01 -18.16
CA GLN A 66 30.16 -3.14 -17.68
C GLN A 66 31.00 -3.85 -16.60
N ASP A 67 32.20 -3.30 -16.34
CA ASP A 67 33.08 -3.82 -15.31
C ASP A 67 32.46 -3.68 -13.91
N ARG A 68 32.79 -4.66 -13.03
CA ARG A 68 32.34 -4.67 -11.64
C ARG A 68 32.99 -3.54 -10.85
N LYS A 69 32.21 -2.89 -10.02
CA LYS A 69 32.62 -1.81 -9.10
C LYS A 69 32.31 -2.22 -7.67
N ARG A 70 33.01 -1.68 -6.72
CA ARG A 70 32.79 -1.86 -5.28
C ARG A 70 32.36 -0.54 -4.68
N THR A 71 31.46 -0.59 -3.71
CA THR A 71 31.12 0.59 -2.91
C THR A 71 31.80 0.51 -1.55
N GLY A 72 32.37 1.60 -1.09
CA GLY A 72 33.23 1.62 0.09
C GLY A 72 32.57 1.14 1.38
N HIS A 73 31.27 1.31 1.51
CA HIS A 73 30.53 0.91 2.71
C HIS A 73 30.07 -0.55 2.73
N CYS A 74 30.27 -1.29 1.61
CA CYS A 74 29.92 -2.71 1.52
C CYS A 74 31.15 -3.57 1.17
N ILE A 75 32.34 -3.17 1.62
CA ILE A 75 33.58 -3.95 1.53
C ILE A 75 33.86 -4.56 2.90
N LYS A 76 34.03 -5.90 2.95
CA LYS A 76 34.28 -6.66 4.18
C LYS A 76 33.29 -6.35 5.30
N THR A 77 32.02 -6.22 4.92
CA THR A 77 30.93 -5.93 5.86
C THR A 77 30.45 -7.18 6.61
N MET A 78 30.00 -6.98 7.83
CA MET A 78 29.32 -7.99 8.65
C MET A 78 27.81 -7.89 8.55
N GLU A 79 27.30 -6.90 7.80
CA GLU A 79 25.88 -6.72 7.57
C GLU A 79 25.39 -7.64 6.45
N THR A 80 24.08 -7.81 6.38
CA THR A 80 23.39 -8.62 5.36
C THR A 80 22.55 -7.75 4.41
N GLU A 81 22.89 -6.48 4.34
CA GLU A 81 22.30 -5.51 3.43
C GLU A 81 23.33 -4.50 2.92
N CYS A 82 23.09 -3.97 1.74
CA CYS A 82 23.91 -2.93 1.12
C CYS A 82 23.01 -1.91 0.42
N ASP A 83 23.09 -0.65 0.83
CA ASP A 83 22.37 0.45 0.17
C ASP A 83 23.17 0.88 -1.08
N LEU A 84 22.65 0.55 -2.25
CA LEU A 84 23.25 0.89 -3.54
C LEU A 84 22.55 2.07 -4.22
N THR A 85 21.70 2.80 -3.52
CA THR A 85 20.88 3.88 -4.07
C THR A 85 21.71 4.93 -4.82
N ALA A 86 22.82 5.39 -4.22
CA ALA A 86 23.68 6.42 -4.81
C ALA A 86 24.51 5.89 -5.99
N GLU A 87 24.69 4.59 -6.06
CA GLU A 87 25.53 3.93 -7.07
C GLU A 87 24.76 3.63 -8.37
N LEU A 88 23.43 3.47 -8.30
CA LEU A 88 22.60 3.16 -9.45
C LEU A 88 22.15 4.43 -10.19
N GLN A 89 23.13 5.19 -10.72
CA GLN A 89 22.94 6.53 -11.28
C GLN A 89 22.00 6.56 -12.50
N ASN A 90 22.02 5.52 -13.34
CA ASN A 90 21.11 5.40 -14.47
C ASN A 90 19.88 4.54 -14.10
N PRO A 91 18.74 5.14 -13.74
CA PRO A 91 17.58 4.34 -13.29
C PRO A 91 17.03 3.40 -14.37
N LYS A 92 17.30 3.63 -15.66
CA LYS A 92 16.82 2.79 -16.77
C LYS A 92 17.76 1.64 -17.12
N ALA A 93 18.98 1.65 -16.62
CA ALA A 93 19.93 0.56 -16.83
C ALA A 93 19.49 -0.71 -16.07
N ASN A 94 20.02 -1.85 -16.53
CA ASN A 94 19.92 -3.11 -15.81
C ASN A 94 21.19 -3.32 -15.01
N TYR A 95 21.05 -3.58 -13.74
CA TYR A 95 22.14 -3.84 -12.82
C TYR A 95 22.16 -5.29 -12.38
N SER A 96 23.35 -5.76 -12.00
CA SER A 96 23.53 -7.01 -11.26
C SER A 96 24.60 -6.81 -10.21
N ALA A 97 24.54 -7.58 -9.14
CA ALA A 97 25.49 -7.54 -8.06
C ALA A 97 25.96 -8.93 -7.71
N ASP A 98 27.23 -9.06 -7.30
CA ASP A 98 27.83 -10.27 -6.77
C ASP A 98 28.17 -10.04 -5.31
N ILE A 99 27.85 -11.02 -4.47
CA ILE A 99 28.18 -10.99 -3.05
C ILE A 99 29.27 -12.01 -2.84
N LEU A 100 30.45 -11.54 -2.55
CA LEU A 100 31.65 -12.34 -2.30
C LEU A 100 31.76 -12.64 -0.80
N SER A 101 32.03 -13.87 -0.45
CA SER A 101 32.35 -14.28 0.92
C SER A 101 33.87 -14.28 1.09
N GLU A 102 34.39 -13.40 1.92
CA GLU A 102 35.82 -13.13 2.09
C GLU A 102 36.26 -13.31 3.55
N PRO A 103 37.55 -13.49 3.81
CA PRO A 103 38.07 -13.46 5.17
C PRO A 103 37.83 -12.10 5.83
N MET A 104 37.70 -12.09 7.15
CA MET A 104 37.60 -10.86 7.94
C MET A 104 38.78 -9.93 7.66
N GLN A 105 38.62 -8.67 7.96
CA GLN A 105 39.68 -7.68 7.81
C GLN A 105 40.94 -8.08 8.63
N GLY A 106 42.10 -8.07 7.97
CA GLY A 106 43.40 -8.47 8.58
C GLY A 106 43.68 -9.97 8.56
N VAL A 107 42.75 -10.79 8.06
CA VAL A 107 42.98 -12.24 7.86
C VAL A 107 43.35 -12.49 6.40
N PHE A 108 44.47 -13.22 6.20
CA PHE A 108 44.93 -13.62 4.87
C PHE A 108 44.27 -14.97 4.46
N SER A 109 44.07 -15.14 3.17
CA SER A 109 43.59 -16.37 2.56
C SER A 109 44.40 -16.65 1.29
N ASP A 110 44.73 -17.90 1.04
CA ASP A 110 45.41 -18.35 -0.17
C ASP A 110 44.41 -18.60 -1.33
N LEU A 111 43.11 -18.26 -1.17
CA LEU A 111 42.13 -18.42 -2.23
C LEU A 111 42.40 -17.39 -3.35
N VAL A 112 42.48 -17.91 -4.57
CA VAL A 112 42.64 -17.08 -5.80
C VAL A 112 41.28 -16.39 -6.11
N GLU A 113 40.16 -17.07 -5.85
CA GLU A 113 38.83 -16.56 -6.08
C GLU A 113 37.93 -16.88 -4.87
N PHE A 114 37.23 -15.88 -4.39
CA PHE A 114 36.33 -16.04 -3.27
C PHE A 114 34.97 -16.59 -3.73
N PRO A 115 34.32 -17.44 -2.90
CA PRO A 115 32.96 -17.88 -3.16
C PRO A 115 32.03 -16.68 -3.33
N HIS A 116 31.28 -16.65 -4.41
CA HIS A 116 30.35 -15.58 -4.67
C HIS A 116 28.99 -16.08 -5.17
N VAL A 117 27.97 -15.21 -5.08
CA VAL A 117 26.62 -15.43 -5.63
C VAL A 117 26.15 -14.16 -6.32
N SER A 118 25.67 -14.33 -7.54
CA SER A 118 25.10 -13.24 -8.32
C SER A 118 23.61 -13.01 -7.99
N SER A 119 23.23 -11.76 -7.92
CA SER A 119 21.81 -11.36 -7.81
C SER A 119 21.09 -11.57 -9.15
N LYS A 120 19.74 -11.56 -9.10
CA LYS A 120 18.94 -11.35 -10.30
C LYS A 120 19.20 -9.95 -10.86
N LYS A 121 18.98 -9.79 -12.19
CA LYS A 121 19.01 -8.46 -12.82
C LYS A 121 17.93 -7.58 -12.22
N PHE A 122 18.27 -6.32 -12.01
CA PHE A 122 17.42 -5.31 -11.42
C PHE A 122 17.49 -4.01 -12.21
N SER A 123 16.36 -3.40 -12.51
CA SER A 123 16.29 -2.08 -13.12
C SER A 123 15.44 -1.16 -12.26
N PRO A 124 16.02 -0.11 -11.63
CA PRO A 124 15.27 0.80 -10.77
C PRO A 124 13.99 1.35 -11.43
N TYR A 125 14.04 1.69 -12.72
CA TYR A 125 12.92 2.24 -13.47
C TYR A 125 11.74 1.26 -13.62
N TYR A 126 12.03 -0.04 -13.79
CA TYR A 126 11.01 -1.06 -14.02
C TYR A 126 10.60 -1.79 -12.73
N ASP A 127 11.52 -1.86 -11.76
CA ASP A 127 11.37 -2.78 -10.63
C ASP A 127 11.10 -2.10 -9.28
N THR A 128 11.40 -0.78 -9.12
CA THR A 128 11.14 -0.10 -7.84
C THR A 128 9.65 -0.07 -7.53
N ALA A 129 9.27 -0.43 -6.33
CA ALA A 129 7.92 -0.22 -5.83
C ALA A 129 7.65 1.29 -5.64
N ILE A 130 6.44 1.73 -5.95
CA ILE A 130 6.04 3.10 -5.70
C ILE A 130 5.19 3.12 -4.44
N GLY A 131 5.60 3.92 -3.47
CA GLY A 131 4.88 4.07 -2.21
C GLY A 131 3.52 4.73 -2.38
N LYS A 132 2.80 4.90 -1.30
CA LYS A 132 1.46 5.49 -1.30
C LYS A 132 1.52 7.01 -1.48
N PRO A 133 0.73 7.57 -2.41
CA PRO A 133 0.61 9.00 -2.58
C PRO A 133 -0.25 9.63 -1.47
N GLU A 134 0.01 10.91 -1.18
CA GLU A 134 -0.89 11.77 -0.42
C GLU A 134 -1.75 12.57 -1.38
N PHE A 135 -2.97 12.90 -0.97
CA PHE A 135 -3.84 13.76 -1.77
C PHE A 135 -4.77 14.60 -0.88
N LYS A 136 -5.31 15.67 -1.46
CA LYS A 136 -6.33 16.53 -0.84
C LYS A 136 -7.58 16.52 -1.70
N ILE A 137 -8.76 16.62 -1.05
CA ILE A 137 -10.05 16.68 -1.70
C ILE A 137 -10.56 18.13 -1.61
N GLU A 138 -10.96 18.69 -2.73
CA GLU A 138 -11.65 19.97 -2.80
C GLU A 138 -13.00 19.76 -3.51
N VAL A 139 -14.08 20.14 -2.84
CA VAL A 139 -15.44 20.11 -3.39
C VAL A 139 -15.82 21.54 -3.75
N ASN A 140 -16.20 21.78 -5.01
CA ASN A 140 -16.59 23.12 -5.46
C ASN A 140 -17.84 23.59 -4.72
N SER A 141 -18.01 24.91 -4.61
CA SER A 141 -19.12 25.58 -3.91
C SER A 141 -20.51 25.19 -4.46
N ASP A 142 -20.62 24.88 -5.75
CA ASP A 142 -21.84 24.33 -6.36
C ASP A 142 -22.04 22.82 -6.12
N LYS A 143 -21.08 22.17 -5.42
CA LYS A 143 -21.09 20.74 -5.04
C LYS A 143 -21.22 19.74 -6.19
N ARG A 144 -21.01 20.21 -7.44
CA ARG A 144 -21.11 19.36 -8.65
C ARG A 144 -19.79 18.77 -9.09
N LYS A 145 -18.67 19.39 -8.66
CA LYS A 145 -17.33 19.01 -9.09
C LYS A 145 -16.45 18.79 -7.88
N THR A 146 -15.84 17.64 -7.82
CA THR A 146 -14.82 17.28 -6.82
C THR A 146 -13.46 17.21 -7.52
N THR A 147 -12.47 17.90 -6.97
CA THR A 147 -11.10 17.90 -7.48
C THR A 147 -10.18 17.24 -6.44
N LEU A 148 -9.37 16.30 -6.90
CA LEU A 148 -8.33 15.67 -6.09
C LEU A 148 -6.98 16.26 -6.47
N TYR A 149 -6.23 16.76 -5.50
CA TYR A 149 -4.87 17.24 -5.64
C TYR A 149 -3.92 16.20 -5.09
N VAL A 150 -3.28 15.46 -5.97
CA VAL A 150 -2.34 14.38 -5.61
C VAL A 150 -0.94 14.97 -5.49
N THR A 151 -0.26 14.69 -4.39
CA THR A 151 1.14 15.06 -4.18
C THR A 151 2.04 14.01 -4.82
N ASP A 152 2.88 14.45 -5.78
CA ASP A 152 3.85 13.56 -6.40
C ASP A 152 4.90 13.10 -5.38
N ILE A 153 5.10 11.79 -5.26
CA ILE A 153 5.92 11.16 -4.22
C ILE A 153 7.41 11.50 -4.44
N PRO A 154 8.13 11.93 -3.39
CA PRO A 154 9.58 12.14 -3.50
C PRO A 154 10.32 10.80 -3.68
N THR A 155 11.36 10.80 -4.51
CA THR A 155 12.23 9.65 -4.75
C THR A 155 13.53 9.75 -3.96
N ALA A 156 14.35 8.70 -3.97
CA ALA A 156 15.72 8.75 -3.43
C ALA A 156 16.75 9.30 -4.46
N LEU A 157 16.30 9.74 -5.63
CA LEU A 157 17.15 10.27 -6.68
C LEU A 157 17.30 11.80 -6.57
N PHE A 158 18.43 12.29 -7.02
CA PHE A 158 18.75 13.71 -7.07
C PHE A 158 19.19 14.08 -8.49
N ASN A 159 18.92 15.33 -8.89
CA ASN A 159 19.45 15.89 -10.14
C ASN A 159 20.89 16.39 -9.94
N GLU A 160 21.48 16.94 -11.01
CA GLU A 160 22.84 17.52 -11.01
C GLU A 160 22.98 18.67 -9.99
N ASP A 161 21.92 19.42 -9.73
CA ASP A 161 21.86 20.52 -8.75
C ASP A 161 21.63 20.03 -7.32
N LYS A 162 21.71 18.71 -7.06
CA LYS A 162 21.41 18.07 -5.77
C LYS A 162 19.99 18.29 -5.26
N LYS A 163 19.08 18.66 -6.12
CA LYS A 163 17.65 18.75 -5.80
C LYS A 163 17.02 17.37 -5.91
N ARG A 164 16.25 17.00 -4.89
CA ARG A 164 15.53 15.73 -4.85
C ARG A 164 14.46 15.67 -5.93
N LEU A 165 14.44 14.59 -6.70
CA LEU A 165 13.44 14.32 -7.72
C LEU A 165 12.19 13.67 -7.10
N ASN A 166 11.02 13.93 -7.71
CA ASN A 166 9.80 13.19 -7.44
C ASN A 166 9.54 12.14 -8.53
N ILE A 167 8.53 11.31 -8.34
CA ILE A 167 8.20 10.25 -9.31
C ILE A 167 7.78 10.80 -10.68
N ARG A 168 7.22 12.01 -10.76
CA ARG A 168 6.85 12.66 -12.02
C ARG A 168 8.07 13.11 -12.80
N ASP A 169 9.09 13.62 -12.10
CA ASP A 169 10.35 14.00 -12.74
C ASP A 169 11.02 12.81 -13.41
N VAL A 170 10.91 11.62 -12.81
CA VAL A 170 11.52 10.38 -13.32
C VAL A 170 10.68 9.72 -14.42
N PHE A 171 9.38 9.54 -14.19
CA PHE A 171 8.51 8.80 -15.14
C PHE A 171 7.87 9.69 -16.20
N ARG A 172 7.81 11.01 -15.98
CA ARG A 172 7.24 12.01 -16.89
C ARG A 172 5.85 11.60 -17.39
N ASP A 173 5.63 11.54 -18.69
CA ASP A 173 4.35 11.20 -19.35
C ASP A 173 3.88 9.75 -19.09
N ASN A 174 4.77 8.90 -18.61
CA ASN A 174 4.44 7.52 -18.26
C ASN A 174 3.77 7.37 -16.90
N LEU A 175 3.87 8.41 -16.03
CA LEU A 175 3.18 8.41 -14.75
C LEU A 175 1.71 8.74 -14.94
N GLN A 176 0.87 7.88 -14.40
CA GLN A 176 -0.57 8.08 -14.27
C GLN A 176 -0.97 7.84 -12.82
N TYR A 177 -2.12 8.36 -12.44
CA TYR A 177 -2.77 8.07 -11.17
C TYR A 177 -4.10 7.36 -11.44
N LYS A 178 -4.31 6.25 -10.74
CA LYS A 178 -5.58 5.55 -10.70
C LYS A 178 -6.32 5.96 -9.44
N VAL A 179 -7.44 6.65 -9.61
CA VAL A 179 -8.37 7.02 -8.55
C VAL A 179 -9.48 6.01 -8.52
N THR A 180 -9.72 5.42 -7.36
CA THR A 180 -10.90 4.60 -7.11
C THR A 180 -11.78 5.32 -6.08
N TYR A 181 -13.08 5.42 -6.37
CA TYR A 181 -14.03 6.12 -5.53
C TYR A 181 -15.37 5.40 -5.44
N ARG A 182 -16.07 5.62 -4.33
CA ARG A 182 -17.37 5.06 -4.06
C ARG A 182 -18.19 6.00 -3.17
N LYS A 183 -19.52 5.93 -3.22
CA LYS A 183 -20.37 6.56 -2.21
C LYS A 183 -20.04 5.99 -0.83
N ALA A 184 -20.00 6.82 0.21
CA ALA A 184 -19.61 6.40 1.56
C ALA A 184 -20.44 5.20 2.08
N LYS A 185 -21.72 5.18 1.76
CA LYS A 185 -22.69 4.13 2.20
C LYS A 185 -22.91 3.02 1.16
N SER A 186 -22.04 2.89 0.12
CA SER A 186 -22.20 1.91 -0.97
C SER A 186 -20.93 1.09 -1.16
N THR A 187 -21.07 -0.12 -1.68
CA THR A 187 -19.95 -1.01 -2.04
C THR A 187 -19.51 -0.86 -3.49
N GLY A 188 -20.34 -0.24 -4.34
CA GLY A 188 -20.04 -0.03 -5.77
C GLY A 188 -18.88 0.92 -5.97
N LYS A 189 -17.79 0.46 -6.62
CA LYS A 189 -16.58 1.24 -6.91
C LYS A 189 -16.59 1.72 -8.35
N LYS A 190 -16.10 2.94 -8.56
CA LYS A 190 -15.78 3.51 -9.87
C LYS A 190 -14.30 3.84 -9.92
N GLU A 191 -13.71 3.82 -11.11
CA GLU A 191 -12.29 4.08 -11.32
C GLU A 191 -12.09 5.16 -12.38
N LYS A 192 -11.06 5.97 -12.21
CA LYS A 192 -10.60 6.96 -13.19
C LYS A 192 -9.07 6.97 -13.24
N ILE A 193 -8.51 6.95 -14.42
CA ILE A 193 -7.07 7.08 -14.65
C ILE A 193 -6.80 8.48 -15.21
N SER A 194 -5.78 9.16 -14.68
CA SER A 194 -5.36 10.49 -15.09
C SER A 194 -3.84 10.60 -15.17
N LYS A 195 -3.34 11.33 -16.17
CA LYS A 195 -1.92 11.70 -16.24
C LYS A 195 -1.59 12.92 -15.34
N SER A 196 -2.60 13.72 -15.02
CA SER A 196 -2.44 14.89 -14.15
C SER A 196 -2.53 14.49 -12.69
N SER A 197 -1.78 15.20 -11.84
CA SER A 197 -1.92 15.17 -10.38
C SER A 197 -3.12 15.97 -9.88
N ILE A 198 -3.71 16.83 -10.73
CA ILE A 198 -4.99 17.49 -10.47
C ILE A 198 -6.06 16.71 -11.22
N ILE A 199 -6.94 16.05 -10.47
CA ILE A 199 -7.90 15.10 -11.04
C ILE A 199 -9.31 15.57 -10.73
N GLU A 200 -9.99 16.04 -11.75
CA GLU A 200 -11.37 16.47 -11.65
C GLU A 200 -12.31 15.28 -11.83
N LEU A 201 -13.27 15.15 -10.94
CA LEU A 201 -14.35 14.18 -10.99
C LEU A 201 -15.67 14.92 -11.19
N PRO A 202 -16.13 15.07 -12.44
CA PRO A 202 -17.44 15.61 -12.71
C PRO A 202 -18.54 14.59 -12.34
N ASP A 203 -19.76 15.05 -12.23
CA ASP A 203 -20.97 14.22 -12.16
C ASP A 203 -21.03 13.29 -10.93
N LEU A 204 -20.49 13.75 -9.78
CA LEU A 204 -20.79 13.13 -8.50
C LEU A 204 -22.16 13.61 -8.01
N ASP A 205 -22.90 12.74 -7.34
CA ASP A 205 -24.20 13.10 -6.82
C ASP A 205 -24.08 14.20 -5.76
N GLN A 206 -24.86 15.23 -5.91
CA GLN A 206 -24.84 16.40 -5.02
C GLN A 206 -25.28 16.02 -3.60
N GLY A 207 -24.58 16.53 -2.58
CA GLY A 207 -24.89 16.25 -1.17
C GLY A 207 -24.49 14.86 -0.67
N VAL A 208 -23.94 14.00 -1.56
CA VAL A 208 -23.54 12.66 -1.19
C VAL A 208 -22.04 12.62 -0.90
N SER A 209 -21.66 12.09 0.26
CA SER A 209 -20.25 11.84 0.60
C SER A 209 -19.69 10.70 -0.24
N TYR A 210 -18.51 10.92 -0.82
CA TYR A 210 -17.72 9.94 -1.55
C TYR A 210 -16.40 9.71 -0.86
N CYS A 211 -15.96 8.45 -0.80
CA CYS A 211 -14.64 8.06 -0.31
C CYS A 211 -13.74 7.70 -1.48
N PHE A 212 -12.51 8.22 -1.44
CA PHE A 212 -11.51 8.12 -2.49
C PHE A 212 -10.24 7.47 -1.97
N TYR A 213 -9.55 6.75 -2.84
CA TYR A 213 -8.14 6.42 -2.69
C TYR A 213 -7.44 6.49 -4.03
N VAL A 214 -6.15 6.75 -3.98
CA VAL A 214 -5.31 6.97 -5.16
C VAL A 214 -4.10 6.06 -5.11
N GLN A 215 -3.66 5.59 -6.26
CA GLN A 215 -2.40 4.88 -6.41
C GLN A 215 -1.70 5.32 -7.70
N ALA A 216 -0.37 5.31 -7.70
CA ALA A 216 0.39 5.52 -8.93
C ALA A 216 0.15 4.34 -9.88
N PHE A 217 0.09 4.62 -11.18
CA PHE A 217 -0.13 3.62 -12.21
C PHE A 217 0.86 3.81 -13.36
N LEU A 218 1.60 2.75 -13.68
CA LEU A 218 2.66 2.72 -14.68
C LEU A 218 2.38 1.59 -15.68
N SER A 219 1.54 1.87 -16.68
CA SER A 219 1.00 0.88 -17.62
C SER A 219 2.06 0.13 -18.46
N PHE A 220 3.26 0.69 -18.59
CA PHE A 220 4.37 0.08 -19.35
C PHE A 220 5.13 -1.03 -18.59
N ARG A 221 4.88 -1.19 -17.28
CA ARG A 221 5.50 -2.21 -16.44
C ARG A 221 4.81 -3.56 -16.54
N ALA A 222 5.45 -4.60 -16.03
CA ALA A 222 4.83 -5.91 -15.83
C ALA A 222 3.59 -5.80 -14.92
N LEU A 223 2.56 -6.62 -15.14
CA LEU A 223 1.25 -6.51 -14.50
C LEU A 223 1.30 -6.44 -12.96
N ASP A 224 2.21 -7.19 -12.35
CA ASP A 224 2.47 -7.24 -10.92
C ASP A 224 3.15 -5.98 -10.36
N LYS A 225 3.72 -5.12 -11.24
CA LYS A 225 4.47 -3.91 -10.90
C LYS A 225 3.86 -2.61 -11.43
N GLN A 226 2.69 -2.70 -12.08
CA GLN A 226 2.02 -1.52 -12.64
C GLN A 226 1.47 -0.57 -11.58
N HIS A 227 1.04 -1.12 -10.45
CA HIS A 227 0.37 -0.37 -9.39
C HIS A 227 1.32 -0.08 -8.23
N GLY A 228 1.35 1.19 -7.80
CA GLY A 228 1.95 1.59 -6.55
C GLY A 228 1.08 1.23 -5.34
N GLU A 229 1.54 1.55 -4.15
CA GLU A 229 0.75 1.39 -2.93
C GLU A 229 -0.50 2.27 -2.95
N ILE A 230 -1.56 1.78 -2.34
CA ILE A 230 -2.83 2.51 -2.21
C ILE A 230 -2.67 3.58 -1.12
N SER A 231 -3.10 4.81 -1.40
CA SER A 231 -3.15 5.91 -0.43
C SER A 231 -4.09 5.60 0.74
N ASN A 232 -4.02 6.39 1.79
CA ASN A 232 -5.06 6.39 2.80
C ASN A 232 -6.40 6.78 2.17
N ILE A 233 -7.50 6.16 2.64
CA ILE A 233 -8.85 6.50 2.19
C ILE A 233 -9.25 7.82 2.83
N GLN A 234 -9.72 8.76 2.01
CA GLN A 234 -10.30 10.02 2.46
C GLN A 234 -11.71 10.15 1.90
N CYS A 235 -12.63 10.69 2.70
CA CYS A 235 -14.01 10.91 2.27
C CYS A 235 -14.31 12.40 2.25
N SER A 236 -15.11 12.84 1.26
CA SER A 236 -15.66 14.20 1.24
C SER A 236 -16.65 14.40 2.39
N PRO A 237 -16.80 15.62 2.91
CA PRO A 237 -17.82 15.90 3.92
C PRO A 237 -19.21 15.43 3.46
N GLU A 238 -19.99 14.86 4.37
CA GLU A 238 -21.43 14.65 4.16
C GLU A 238 -22.12 15.98 4.43
N ASP A 239 -22.93 16.44 3.48
CA ASP A 239 -23.78 17.57 3.73
C ASP A 239 -24.89 17.14 4.68
N ASN A 240 -24.71 17.44 5.95
CA ASN A 240 -25.82 17.45 6.89
C ASN A 240 -26.71 18.67 6.57
N THR A 241 -27.39 18.63 5.42
CA THR A 241 -28.47 19.58 5.20
C THR A 241 -29.49 19.37 6.31
N SER A 242 -29.66 20.38 7.15
CA SER A 242 -30.67 20.34 8.20
C SER A 242 -32.03 20.09 7.54
N ILE A 243 -32.92 19.31 8.18
CA ILE A 243 -34.27 19.04 7.71
C ILE A 243 -35.00 20.37 7.34
N PHE A 244 -34.59 21.47 7.97
CA PHE A 244 -35.08 22.82 7.72
C PHE A 244 -34.64 23.39 6.36
N GLU A 245 -33.43 23.02 5.86
CA GLU A 245 -32.98 23.47 4.54
C GLU A 245 -33.57 22.61 3.42
N GLU A 246 -33.78 21.32 3.66
CA GLU A 246 -34.31 20.38 2.66
C GLU A 246 -35.83 20.59 2.40
N TYR A 247 -36.62 20.81 3.44
CA TYR A 247 -38.08 20.97 3.31
C TYR A 247 -38.58 22.39 3.38
N GLY A 248 -37.71 23.36 3.67
CA GLY A 248 -38.09 24.76 3.89
C GLY A 248 -38.96 24.98 5.14
N MET A 249 -38.77 26.09 5.80
CA MET A 249 -39.53 26.44 7.03
C MET A 249 -41.04 26.39 6.84
N GLY A 250 -41.54 26.75 5.65
CA GLY A 250 -42.97 26.77 5.36
C GLY A 250 -43.64 25.39 5.42
N VAL A 251 -42.99 24.35 4.92
CA VAL A 251 -43.52 22.97 4.92
C VAL A 251 -43.56 22.41 6.36
N ILE A 252 -42.55 22.68 7.15
CA ILE A 252 -42.49 22.23 8.56
C ILE A 252 -43.55 22.90 9.40
N VAL A 253 -43.71 24.24 9.28
CA VAL A 253 -44.74 24.99 9.97
C VAL A 253 -46.13 24.51 9.52
N GLY A 254 -46.34 24.28 8.23
CA GLY A 254 -47.61 23.74 7.69
C GLY A 254 -47.96 22.37 8.28
N ALA A 255 -47.00 21.44 8.37
CA ALA A 255 -47.21 20.12 8.96
C ALA A 255 -47.58 20.20 10.46
N ILE A 256 -46.91 21.08 11.22
CA ILE A 256 -47.22 21.31 12.64
C ILE A 256 -48.66 21.84 12.79
N LEU A 257 -49.08 22.82 11.97
CA LEU A 257 -50.44 23.38 12.03
C LEU A 257 -51.52 22.33 11.72
N ILE A 258 -51.27 21.45 10.74
CA ILE A 258 -52.18 20.36 10.39
C ILE A 258 -52.33 19.39 11.58
N ILE A 259 -51.22 19.00 12.23
CA ILE A 259 -51.25 18.11 13.39
C ILE A 259 -52.05 18.75 14.55
N LEU A 260 -51.84 20.05 14.81
CA LEU A 260 -52.58 20.79 15.83
C LEU A 260 -54.09 20.87 15.50
N ALA A 261 -54.45 21.10 14.25
CA ALA A 261 -55.84 21.11 13.82
C ALA A 261 -56.53 19.73 14.01
N ILE A 262 -55.86 18.65 13.63
CA ILE A 262 -56.36 17.28 13.84
C ILE A 262 -56.55 16.97 15.33
N THR A 263 -55.59 17.33 16.17
CA THR A 263 -55.63 17.09 17.62
C THR A 263 -56.80 17.88 18.28
N THR A 264 -57.01 19.13 17.87
CA THR A 264 -58.14 19.95 18.36
C THR A 264 -59.51 19.35 17.94
N ILE A 265 -59.62 18.88 16.71
CA ILE A 265 -60.86 18.20 16.24
C ILE A 265 -61.14 16.93 17.06
N ILE A 266 -60.11 16.12 17.31
CA ILE A 266 -60.27 14.91 18.12
C ILE A 266 -60.72 15.25 19.55
N ILE A 267 -60.12 16.28 20.17
CA ILE A 267 -60.50 16.74 21.50
C ILE A 267 -61.98 17.19 21.52
N VAL A 268 -62.42 17.97 20.53
CA VAL A 268 -63.82 18.43 20.43
C VAL A 268 -64.80 17.23 20.28
N ILE A 269 -64.45 16.28 19.41
CA ILE A 269 -65.27 15.06 19.24
C ILE A 269 -65.40 14.27 20.55
N VAL A 270 -64.27 14.07 21.26
CA VAL A 270 -64.28 13.35 22.56
C VAL A 270 -65.08 14.11 23.59
N MET A 271 -64.99 15.44 23.66
CA MET A 271 -65.81 16.24 24.57
C MET A 271 -67.31 16.18 24.23
N CYS A 272 -67.66 16.28 22.93
CA CYS A 272 -69.08 16.13 22.51
C CYS A 272 -69.63 14.73 22.82
N CYS A 273 -68.88 13.67 22.60
CA CYS A 273 -69.24 12.31 22.93
C CYS A 273 -69.41 12.12 24.46
N ARG A 274 -68.57 12.72 25.29
CA ARG A 274 -68.71 12.69 26.75
C ARG A 274 -69.96 13.44 27.23
N ARG A 275 -70.25 14.64 26.69
CA ARG A 275 -71.45 15.44 26.99
C ARG A 275 -72.67 14.69 26.56
N GLY A 276 -72.73 14.04 25.41
CA GLY A 276 -73.88 13.23 24.97
C GLY A 276 -74.13 12.02 25.85
N LYS A 277 -73.09 11.39 26.39
CA LYS A 277 -73.28 10.31 27.41
C LYS A 277 -73.75 10.82 28.77
N ALA A 278 -73.34 12.00 29.23
CA ALA A 278 -73.85 12.62 30.47
C ALA A 278 -75.31 12.99 30.35
N ALA A 279 -75.71 13.60 29.22
CA ALA A 279 -77.12 13.94 28.97
C ALA A 279 -78.10 12.69 28.91
N LYS A 280 -77.58 11.55 28.40
CA LYS A 280 -78.35 10.28 28.39
C LYS A 280 -78.50 9.67 29.78
N ASN A 281 -77.52 9.86 30.68
CA ASN A 281 -77.62 9.34 32.05
C ASN A 281 -78.58 10.18 32.92
N THR A 282 -78.65 11.53 32.73
CA THR A 282 -79.56 12.39 33.47
C THR A 282 -81.04 12.16 33.06
N GLY A 283 -81.33 11.76 31.80
CA GLY A 283 -82.67 11.43 31.33
C GLY A 283 -83.20 10.09 31.82
N LYS A 284 -82.32 9.21 32.31
CA LYS A 284 -82.73 7.91 32.89
C LYS A 284 -83.13 8.01 34.38
N GLU A 285 -82.54 8.96 35.12
CA GLU A 285 -82.91 9.16 36.55
C GLU A 285 -84.25 9.87 36.74
N THR A 286 -84.65 10.70 35.80
CA THR A 286 -85.94 11.40 35.87
C THR A 286 -87.20 10.54 35.51
N LEU A 287 -87.06 9.36 34.91
CA LEU A 287 -88.12 8.41 34.57
C LEU A 287 -88.37 7.38 35.65
N ALA A 288 -87.53 7.26 36.68
CA ALA A 288 -87.66 6.29 37.77
C ALA A 288 -88.47 6.82 38.99
N LEU A 289 -88.83 8.14 39.01
CA LEU A 289 -89.55 8.78 40.10
C LEU A 289 -91.02 9.13 39.81
N LYS A 290 -91.64 8.56 38.76
CA LYS A 290 -93.04 8.75 38.44
C LYS A 290 -93.77 7.44 38.31
N GLY A 291 -93.67 6.57 39.32
CA GLY A 291 -94.38 5.30 39.39
C GLY A 291 -94.46 4.80 40.84
N VAL A 292 -95.15 5.53 41.71
CA VAL A 292 -95.90 5.04 42.92
C VAL A 292 -97.14 5.90 43.09
#